data_b34d9aa0d3fe5fe4b0b3718f97691b84
#
_entry.id   b34d9aa0d3fe5fe4b0b3718f97691b84
#
_cell.length_a   1.000
_cell.length_b   1.000
_cell.length_c   1.000
_cell.angle_alpha   90.00
_cell.angle_beta   90.00
_cell.angle_gamma   90.00
#
_symmetry.space_group_name_H-M   'P 1'
#
loop_
_entity.id
_entity.type
_entity.pdbx_description
1 polymer ?
#
loop_
_entity_poly.entity_id
_entity_poly.type
_entity_poly.pdbx_seq_one_letter_code
_entity_poly.pdbx_strand_id
1 'polypeptide(L)'
;MATVAITCGPIVIHVPHSLEEAGDLGAEYTAHLADASPPDIVVHAQFIAFCAQRNQDVAAAAYDAFNALYCTPQNLHISAVVEQHMLNKDDMQSVFRGYWAGCALAQSAQTFDMGGRTMLGIFGGAFGCSSGVQSMRIVQLLLDVYAPLISNYFALMSRFLARECQDEYIVHLFPLGYNVAKWAASDNEMPGAEYLNSPAVSMPLQGLVQLLRVAILAKSSGLSIGQLLKQFTGKVSNLDSTLKLMTHN
;
A
#
# COMPACT_ATOMS: atom_id res chain seq x y z
N MET A 1 15.85 -25.60 -7.77
CA MET A 1 15.86 -24.86 -9.06
C MET A 1 17.22 -24.22 -9.20
N ALA A 2 17.77 -24.17 -10.43
CA ALA A 2 19.01 -23.44 -10.68
C ALA A 2 18.73 -21.93 -10.54
N THR A 3 19.64 -21.21 -9.87
CA THR A 3 19.55 -19.77 -9.68
C THR A 3 20.73 -19.10 -10.37
N VAL A 4 20.54 -17.84 -10.79
CA VAL A 4 21.57 -16.95 -11.29
C VAL A 4 21.78 -15.82 -10.28
N ALA A 5 23.04 -15.44 -10.09
CA ALA A 5 23.41 -14.30 -9.25
C ALA A 5 23.36 -13.01 -10.09
N ILE A 6 22.62 -12.02 -9.62
CA ILE A 6 22.52 -10.70 -10.22
C ILE A 6 23.21 -9.71 -9.31
N THR A 7 24.13 -8.92 -9.83
CA THR A 7 24.78 -7.83 -9.11
C THR A 7 23.93 -6.57 -9.26
N CYS A 8 23.54 -5.97 -8.12
CA CYS A 8 22.74 -4.74 -8.05
C CYS A 8 23.49 -3.74 -7.15
N GLY A 9 24.46 -3.01 -7.71
CA GLY A 9 25.36 -2.17 -6.90
C GLY A 9 26.17 -3.00 -5.90
N PRO A 10 26.07 -2.72 -4.58
CA PRO A 10 26.82 -3.45 -3.54
C PRO A 10 26.27 -4.82 -3.21
N ILE A 11 25.05 -5.17 -3.66
CA ILE A 11 24.39 -6.42 -3.30
C ILE A 11 24.38 -7.44 -4.43
N VAL A 12 24.29 -8.71 -4.07
CA VAL A 12 24.07 -9.84 -5.00
C VAL A 12 22.74 -10.51 -4.65
N ILE A 13 21.86 -10.61 -5.62
CA ILE A 13 20.53 -11.20 -5.49
C ILE A 13 20.52 -12.51 -6.31
N HIS A 14 19.96 -13.57 -5.75
CA HIS A 14 19.79 -14.85 -6.44
C HIS A 14 18.34 -14.98 -6.96
N VAL A 15 18.19 -15.08 -8.28
CA VAL A 15 16.89 -15.28 -8.92
C VAL A 15 16.87 -16.57 -9.75
N PRO A 16 15.70 -17.11 -10.13
CA PRO A 16 15.60 -18.27 -11.00
C PRO A 16 16.33 -18.05 -12.33
N HIS A 17 17.06 -19.04 -12.80
CA HIS A 17 17.84 -19.01 -14.06
C HIS A 17 16.95 -18.76 -15.30
N SER A 18 15.63 -19.02 -15.21
CA SER A 18 14.68 -18.77 -16.29
C SER A 18 14.42 -17.28 -16.60
N LEU A 19 14.95 -16.37 -15.79
CA LEU A 19 14.77 -14.92 -15.96
C LEU A 19 15.99 -14.33 -16.67
N GLU A 20 16.07 -14.49 -17.99
CA GLU A 20 17.22 -14.10 -18.82
C GLU A 20 17.54 -12.59 -18.75
N GLU A 21 16.50 -11.74 -18.66
CA GLU A 21 16.65 -10.28 -18.59
C GLU A 21 17.11 -9.75 -17.21
N ALA A 22 17.15 -10.61 -16.20
CA ALA A 22 17.44 -10.17 -14.85
C ALA A 22 18.85 -9.60 -14.67
N GLY A 23 19.84 -10.14 -15.41
CA GLY A 23 21.21 -9.65 -15.40
C GLY A 23 21.32 -8.24 -15.99
N ASP A 24 20.64 -7.99 -17.11
CA ASP A 24 20.65 -6.68 -17.79
C ASP A 24 19.99 -5.62 -16.92
N LEU A 25 18.87 -5.96 -16.26
CA LEU A 25 18.20 -5.07 -15.31
C LEU A 25 19.06 -4.76 -14.08
N GLY A 26 19.84 -5.73 -13.59
CA GLY A 26 20.81 -5.49 -12.51
C GLY A 26 21.92 -4.54 -12.92
N ALA A 27 22.45 -4.68 -14.13
CA ALA A 27 23.47 -3.80 -14.68
C ALA A 27 22.91 -2.37 -14.92
N GLU A 28 21.71 -2.27 -15.51
CA GLU A 28 21.04 -0.98 -15.72
C GLU A 28 20.77 -0.28 -14.37
N TYR A 29 20.26 -1.00 -13.38
CA TYR A 29 20.02 -0.45 -12.05
C TYR A 29 21.31 0.01 -11.37
N THR A 30 22.39 -0.78 -11.47
CA THR A 30 23.71 -0.42 -10.93
C THR A 30 24.23 0.90 -11.52
N ALA A 31 24.03 1.10 -12.81
CA ALA A 31 24.40 2.35 -13.47
C ALA A 31 23.58 3.57 -12.96
N HIS A 32 22.35 3.34 -12.45
CA HIS A 32 21.52 4.39 -11.86
C HIS A 32 21.87 4.72 -10.41
N LEU A 33 22.52 3.82 -9.68
CA LEU A 33 22.92 4.07 -8.29
C LEU A 33 23.95 5.17 -8.13
N ALA A 34 24.71 5.49 -9.20
CA ALA A 34 25.74 6.53 -9.21
C ALA A 34 26.60 6.52 -7.92
N ASP A 35 27.01 7.68 -7.41
CA ASP A 35 27.91 7.81 -6.24
C ASP A 35 27.21 7.63 -4.88
N ALA A 36 25.92 7.29 -4.85
CA ALA A 36 25.20 7.04 -3.60
C ALA A 36 25.50 5.65 -3.04
N SER A 37 25.77 5.57 -1.75
CA SER A 37 26.00 4.30 -1.04
C SER A 37 24.90 4.08 0.03
N PRO A 38 23.65 3.82 -0.41
CA PRO A 38 22.57 3.52 0.53
C PRO A 38 22.79 2.16 1.21
N PRO A 39 22.14 1.90 2.36
CA PRO A 39 22.17 0.59 3.01
C PRO A 39 21.68 -0.54 2.06
N ASP A 40 22.23 -1.73 2.20
CA ASP A 40 21.94 -2.88 1.32
C ASP A 40 20.43 -3.19 1.22
N ILE A 41 19.71 -3.09 2.32
CA ILE A 41 18.25 -3.31 2.34
C ILE A 41 17.50 -2.26 1.48
N VAL A 42 17.99 -1.03 1.46
CA VAL A 42 17.42 0.06 0.65
C VAL A 42 17.68 -0.19 -0.82
N VAL A 43 18.93 -0.57 -1.17
CA VAL A 43 19.30 -0.94 -2.54
C VAL A 43 18.42 -2.08 -3.06
N HIS A 44 18.23 -3.13 -2.25
CA HIS A 44 17.40 -4.27 -2.61
C HIS A 44 15.94 -3.86 -2.87
N ALA A 45 15.35 -3.09 -1.96
CA ALA A 45 13.99 -2.61 -2.11
C ALA A 45 13.81 -1.67 -3.31
N GLN A 46 14.75 -0.77 -3.55
CA GLN A 46 14.74 0.10 -4.73
C GLN A 46 14.87 -0.68 -6.03
N PHE A 47 15.68 -1.75 -6.05
CA PHE A 47 15.76 -2.65 -7.20
C PHE A 47 14.43 -3.36 -7.49
N ILE A 48 13.73 -3.83 -6.45
CA ILE A 48 12.36 -4.38 -6.61
C ILE A 48 11.44 -3.35 -7.27
N ALA A 49 11.41 -2.11 -6.77
CA ALA A 49 10.57 -1.04 -7.33
C ALA A 49 10.96 -0.69 -8.78
N PHE A 50 12.23 -0.71 -9.10
CA PHE A 50 12.76 -0.49 -10.45
C PHE A 50 12.29 -1.60 -11.41
N CYS A 51 12.41 -2.86 -11.00
CA CYS A 51 11.97 -4.01 -11.79
C CYS A 51 10.44 -4.04 -11.94
N ALA A 52 9.68 -3.63 -10.93
CA ALA A 52 8.21 -3.64 -10.96
C ALA A 52 7.62 -2.84 -12.13
N GLN A 53 8.35 -1.85 -12.64
CA GLN A 53 7.95 -1.02 -13.79
C GLN A 53 8.41 -1.59 -15.15
N ARG A 54 9.31 -2.58 -15.17
CA ARG A 54 9.97 -3.10 -16.38
C ARG A 54 9.69 -4.57 -16.63
N ASN A 55 9.90 -5.40 -15.61
CA ASN A 55 9.69 -6.85 -15.68
C ASN A 55 9.13 -7.35 -14.35
N GLN A 56 7.84 -7.70 -14.35
CA GLN A 56 7.11 -8.10 -13.15
C GLN A 56 7.61 -9.43 -12.55
N ASP A 57 8.08 -10.35 -13.38
CA ASP A 57 8.58 -11.65 -12.93
C ASP A 57 9.93 -11.49 -12.20
N VAL A 58 10.81 -10.61 -12.71
CA VAL A 58 12.06 -10.28 -12.02
C VAL A 58 11.79 -9.55 -10.71
N ALA A 59 10.82 -8.63 -10.67
CA ALA A 59 10.43 -7.95 -9.44
C ALA A 59 9.88 -8.91 -8.39
N ALA A 60 9.05 -9.88 -8.77
CA ALA A 60 8.53 -10.90 -7.87
C ALA A 60 9.66 -11.79 -7.33
N ALA A 61 10.59 -12.22 -8.19
CA ALA A 61 11.74 -13.01 -7.76
C ALA A 61 12.69 -12.23 -6.83
N ALA A 62 12.92 -10.94 -7.10
CA ALA A 62 13.71 -10.08 -6.22
C ALA A 62 13.02 -9.86 -4.86
N TYR A 63 11.68 -9.77 -4.84
CA TYR A 63 10.89 -9.72 -3.60
C TYR A 63 11.01 -11.02 -2.78
N ASP A 64 10.94 -12.18 -3.44
CA ASP A 64 11.13 -13.47 -2.76
C ASP A 64 12.54 -13.58 -2.15
N ALA A 65 13.57 -13.12 -2.88
CA ALA A 65 14.93 -13.05 -2.37
C ALA A 65 15.06 -12.06 -1.18
N PHE A 66 14.37 -10.92 -1.22
CA PHE A 66 14.31 -9.96 -0.12
C PHE A 66 13.71 -10.60 1.14
N ASN A 67 12.57 -11.29 0.99
CA ASN A 67 11.94 -12.00 2.11
C ASN A 67 12.84 -13.07 2.69
N ALA A 68 13.47 -13.88 1.85
CA ALA A 68 14.39 -14.93 2.27
C ALA A 68 15.58 -14.38 3.06
N LEU A 69 16.06 -13.19 2.70
CA LEU A 69 17.22 -12.56 3.33
C LEU A 69 16.88 -11.81 4.62
N TYR A 70 15.80 -11.01 4.63
CA TYR A 70 15.54 -10.06 5.70
C TYR A 70 14.37 -10.46 6.61
N CYS A 71 13.31 -11.07 6.09
CA CYS A 71 12.09 -11.33 6.84
C CYS A 71 12.03 -12.75 7.38
N THR A 72 12.25 -13.76 6.54
CA THR A 72 12.08 -15.17 6.87
C THR A 72 13.02 -15.69 7.96
N PRO A 73 14.32 -15.33 8.02
CA PRO A 73 15.25 -15.89 9.00
C PRO A 73 14.83 -15.65 10.45
N GLN A 74 14.13 -14.55 10.70
CA GLN A 74 13.68 -14.17 12.04
C GLN A 74 12.15 -14.17 12.18
N ASN A 75 11.43 -14.58 11.14
CA ASN A 75 9.96 -14.52 11.05
C ASN A 75 9.41 -13.11 11.38
N LEU A 76 10.06 -12.09 10.82
CA LEU A 76 9.73 -10.70 11.08
C LEU A 76 8.83 -10.13 9.99
N HIS A 77 7.90 -9.27 10.40
CA HIS A 77 7.20 -8.37 9.49
C HIS A 77 8.14 -7.25 9.02
N ILE A 78 7.93 -6.75 7.80
CA ILE A 78 8.78 -5.71 7.19
C ILE A 78 8.98 -4.48 8.09
N SER A 79 7.98 -4.05 8.87
CA SER A 79 8.10 -2.93 9.79
C SER A 79 9.16 -3.18 10.88
N ALA A 80 9.22 -4.39 11.43
CA ALA A 80 10.22 -4.76 12.43
C ALA A 80 11.62 -4.84 11.81
N VAL A 81 11.71 -5.32 10.55
CA VAL A 81 12.98 -5.32 9.81
C VAL A 81 13.50 -3.89 9.62
N VAL A 82 12.63 -2.96 9.20
CA VAL A 82 12.98 -1.55 9.01
C VAL A 82 13.44 -0.89 10.31
N GLU A 83 12.76 -1.17 11.44
CA GLU A 83 13.16 -0.68 12.76
C GLU A 83 14.55 -1.17 13.17
N GLN A 84 14.86 -2.45 12.93
CA GLN A 84 16.18 -3.02 13.26
C GLN A 84 17.32 -2.36 12.49
N HIS A 85 17.09 -1.89 11.27
CA HIS A 85 18.10 -1.26 10.43
C HIS A 85 18.30 0.23 10.73
N MET A 86 17.54 0.82 11.65
CA MET A 86 17.64 2.25 12.07
C MET A 86 17.68 3.23 10.89
N LEU A 87 16.87 2.98 9.86
CA LEU A 87 16.84 3.77 8.64
C LEU A 87 16.28 5.18 8.90
N ASN A 88 16.76 6.17 8.14
CA ASN A 88 16.11 7.48 8.09
C ASN A 88 14.74 7.39 7.39
N LYS A 89 13.96 8.47 7.44
CA LYS A 89 12.58 8.48 6.92
C LYS A 89 12.50 8.15 5.43
N ASP A 90 13.40 8.69 4.62
CA ASP A 90 13.39 8.52 3.16
C ASP A 90 13.78 7.10 2.77
N ASP A 91 14.76 6.53 3.46
CA ASP A 91 15.16 5.14 3.30
C ASP A 91 14.06 4.18 3.71
N MET A 92 13.38 4.43 4.85
CA MET A 92 12.22 3.65 5.27
C MET A 92 11.11 3.65 4.21
N GLN A 93 10.78 4.83 3.67
CA GLN A 93 9.77 4.93 2.62
C GLN A 93 10.19 4.18 1.35
N SER A 94 11.47 4.24 0.97
CA SER A 94 12.02 3.50 -0.16
C SER A 94 11.88 1.99 0.05
N VAL A 95 12.20 1.49 1.24
CA VAL A 95 12.04 0.07 1.58
C VAL A 95 10.57 -0.35 1.52
N PHE A 96 9.67 0.40 2.12
CA PHE A 96 8.24 0.07 2.08
C PHE A 96 7.68 0.08 0.65
N ARG A 97 8.03 1.08 -0.16
CA ARG A 97 7.58 1.16 -1.57
C ARG A 97 8.05 -0.04 -2.39
N GLY A 98 9.33 -0.40 -2.29
CA GLY A 98 9.88 -1.56 -3.00
C GLY A 98 9.27 -2.86 -2.52
N TYR A 99 9.23 -3.08 -1.22
CA TYR A 99 8.64 -4.27 -0.62
C TYR A 99 7.19 -4.51 -1.05
N TRP A 100 6.33 -3.48 -0.93
CA TRP A 100 4.91 -3.63 -1.26
C TRP A 100 4.66 -3.70 -2.78
N ALA A 101 5.52 -3.09 -3.60
CA ALA A 101 5.46 -3.28 -5.05
C ALA A 101 5.74 -4.75 -5.42
N GLY A 102 6.79 -5.34 -4.87
CA GLY A 102 7.12 -6.76 -5.09
C GLY A 102 6.06 -7.71 -4.51
N CYS A 103 5.57 -7.43 -3.30
CA CYS A 103 4.51 -8.19 -2.64
C CYS A 103 3.24 -8.27 -3.52
N ALA A 104 2.80 -7.14 -4.09
CA ALA A 104 1.63 -7.10 -4.95
C ALA A 104 1.78 -7.97 -6.21
N LEU A 105 2.99 -8.06 -6.76
CA LEU A 105 3.30 -8.87 -7.95
C LEU A 105 3.45 -10.36 -7.60
N ALA A 106 4.23 -10.69 -6.58
CA ALA A 106 4.47 -12.05 -6.14
C ALA A 106 3.17 -12.74 -5.72
N GLN A 107 2.28 -12.04 -5.03
CA GLN A 107 1.01 -12.62 -4.57
C GLN A 107 -0.06 -12.67 -5.65
N SER A 108 0.02 -11.84 -6.70
CA SER A 108 -0.90 -11.96 -7.85
C SER A 108 -0.78 -13.32 -8.55
N ALA A 109 0.38 -13.98 -8.44
CA ALA A 109 0.66 -15.30 -8.99
C ALA A 109 0.25 -16.46 -8.05
N GLN A 110 -0.05 -16.20 -6.78
CA GLN A 110 -0.40 -17.22 -5.79
C GLN A 110 -1.90 -17.23 -5.52
N THR A 111 -2.50 -18.42 -5.53
CA THR A 111 -3.88 -18.60 -5.06
C THR A 111 -3.86 -18.64 -3.53
N PHE A 112 -4.44 -17.62 -2.89
CA PHE A 112 -4.58 -17.61 -1.44
C PHE A 112 -5.67 -18.60 -1.03
N ASP A 113 -5.26 -19.74 -0.45
CA ASP A 113 -6.17 -20.75 0.10
C ASP A 113 -6.25 -20.60 1.62
N MET A 114 -7.41 -20.25 2.12
CA MET A 114 -7.70 -20.16 3.56
C MET A 114 -7.91 -21.52 4.24
N GLY A 115 -7.82 -22.63 3.49
CA GLY A 115 -8.04 -23.98 4.05
C GLY A 115 -9.41 -24.14 4.71
N GLY A 116 -10.45 -23.52 4.15
CA GLY A 116 -11.83 -23.53 4.71
C GLY A 116 -12.02 -22.67 5.96
N ARG A 117 -11.01 -21.87 6.38
CA ARG A 117 -11.18 -20.93 7.50
C ARG A 117 -11.98 -19.71 7.06
N THR A 118 -12.82 -19.23 7.95
CA THR A 118 -13.59 -17.98 7.76
C THR A 118 -12.97 -16.86 8.59
N MET A 119 -12.97 -15.64 8.07
CA MET A 119 -12.50 -14.46 8.79
C MET A 119 -13.68 -13.70 9.37
N LEU A 120 -13.51 -13.20 10.60
CA LEU A 120 -14.41 -12.21 11.18
C LEU A 120 -13.82 -10.82 10.97
N GLY A 121 -14.45 -10.01 10.12
CA GLY A 121 -14.08 -8.61 9.96
C GLY A 121 -14.75 -7.76 11.02
N ILE A 122 -13.94 -7.12 11.89
CA ILE A 122 -14.45 -6.14 12.85
C ILE A 122 -14.01 -4.76 12.37
N PHE A 123 -14.97 -3.97 11.89
CA PHE A 123 -14.74 -2.58 11.51
C PHE A 123 -15.20 -1.70 12.67
N GLY A 124 -14.27 -0.95 13.27
CA GLY A 124 -14.59 -0.05 14.37
C GLY A 124 -15.70 0.92 13.98
N GLY A 125 -16.70 1.06 14.84
CA GLY A 125 -17.81 1.99 14.62
C GLY A 125 -17.38 3.45 14.73
N ALA A 126 -18.20 4.36 14.24
CA ALA A 126 -17.99 5.81 14.26
C ALA A 126 -17.78 6.39 15.68
N PHE A 127 -18.16 5.66 16.72
CA PHE A 127 -18.03 6.04 18.12
C PHE A 127 -16.64 5.77 18.74
N GLY A 128 -15.74 5.10 18.03
CA GLY A 128 -14.36 4.88 18.47
C GLY A 128 -13.42 6.04 18.15
N CYS A 129 -13.94 7.19 17.81
CA CYS A 129 -13.37 8.53 17.78
C CYS A 129 -11.91 8.68 17.37
N SER A 130 -11.61 8.44 16.11
CA SER A 130 -10.54 9.23 15.52
C SER A 130 -11.15 10.56 15.04
N SER A 131 -10.56 11.69 15.48
CA SER A 131 -10.93 12.99 14.93
C SER A 131 -10.64 13.03 13.41
N GLY A 132 -11.30 13.92 12.67
CA GLY A 132 -11.00 14.09 11.25
C GLY A 132 -9.52 14.38 10.99
N VAL A 133 -8.86 15.14 11.88
CA VAL A 133 -7.41 15.38 11.85
C VAL A 133 -6.63 14.07 11.98
N GLN A 134 -7.00 13.22 12.92
CA GLN A 134 -6.34 11.91 13.10
C GLN A 134 -6.58 11.00 11.89
N SER A 135 -7.79 11.01 11.34
CA SER A 135 -8.11 10.25 10.13
C SER A 135 -7.25 10.69 8.95
N MET A 136 -7.02 12.00 8.76
CA MET A 136 -6.12 12.50 7.72
C MET A 136 -4.68 12.07 7.94
N ARG A 137 -4.16 12.11 9.14
CA ARG A 137 -2.81 11.62 9.47
C ARG A 137 -2.68 10.12 9.18
N ILE A 138 -3.73 9.33 9.48
CA ILE A 138 -3.74 7.91 9.13
C ILE A 138 -3.73 7.74 7.61
N VAL A 139 -4.51 8.51 6.84
CA VAL A 139 -4.48 8.47 5.36
C VAL A 139 -3.08 8.76 4.84
N GLN A 140 -2.42 9.82 5.34
CA GLN A 140 -1.04 10.15 4.96
C GLN A 140 -0.08 8.99 5.27
N LEU A 141 -0.14 8.44 6.49
CA LEU A 141 0.68 7.29 6.88
C LEU A 141 0.44 6.07 6.00
N LEU A 142 -0.82 5.75 5.68
CA LEU A 142 -1.14 4.62 4.80
C LEU A 142 -0.60 4.84 3.39
N LEU A 143 -0.64 6.07 2.87
CA LEU A 143 -0.05 6.40 1.57
C LEU A 143 1.47 6.35 1.60
N ASP A 144 2.10 6.81 2.69
CA ASP A 144 3.55 6.74 2.84
C ASP A 144 4.07 5.29 2.81
N VAL A 145 3.37 4.39 3.49
CA VAL A 145 3.80 2.99 3.68
C VAL A 145 3.31 2.06 2.57
N TYR A 146 2.05 2.23 2.12
CA TYR A 146 1.36 1.25 1.26
C TYR A 146 0.98 1.81 -0.13
N ALA A 147 1.60 2.92 -0.56
CA ALA A 147 1.28 3.55 -1.84
C ALA A 147 1.13 2.56 -3.02
N PRO A 148 2.03 1.58 -3.24
CA PRO A 148 1.92 0.64 -4.37
C PRO A 148 0.62 -0.18 -4.35
N LEU A 149 0.04 -0.43 -3.17
CA LEU A 149 -1.17 -1.22 -3.02
C LEU A 149 -2.46 -0.40 -3.16
N ILE A 150 -2.43 0.88 -2.74
CA ILE A 150 -3.67 1.65 -2.52
C ILE A 150 -3.80 2.93 -3.36
N SER A 151 -2.76 3.41 -4.06
CA SER A 151 -2.81 4.70 -4.77
C SER A 151 -3.98 4.81 -5.74
N ASN A 152 -4.27 3.76 -6.51
CA ASN A 152 -5.39 3.75 -7.44
C ASN A 152 -6.75 3.83 -6.72
N TYR A 153 -6.90 3.10 -5.62
CA TYR A 153 -8.12 3.14 -4.80
C TYR A 153 -8.31 4.49 -4.14
N PHE A 154 -7.23 5.03 -3.57
CA PHE A 154 -7.24 6.35 -2.96
C PHE A 154 -7.64 7.44 -3.97
N ALA A 155 -7.04 7.43 -5.16
CA ALA A 155 -7.36 8.40 -6.21
C ALA A 155 -8.82 8.30 -6.68
N LEU A 156 -9.34 7.07 -6.80
CA LEU A 156 -10.74 6.83 -7.16
C LEU A 156 -11.68 7.35 -6.08
N MET A 157 -11.45 6.96 -4.82
CA MET A 157 -12.29 7.35 -3.69
C MET A 157 -12.25 8.85 -3.41
N SER A 158 -11.08 9.48 -3.53
CA SER A 158 -10.95 10.93 -3.37
C SER A 158 -11.74 11.71 -4.40
N ARG A 159 -11.73 11.25 -5.67
CA ARG A 159 -12.54 11.87 -6.74
C ARG A 159 -14.04 11.66 -6.50
N PHE A 160 -14.42 10.45 -6.06
CA PHE A 160 -15.80 10.16 -5.72
C PHE A 160 -16.31 11.07 -4.62
N LEU A 161 -15.60 11.15 -3.48
CA LEU A 161 -15.98 12.00 -2.35
C LEU A 161 -16.03 13.47 -2.74
N ALA A 162 -15.05 13.96 -3.51
CA ALA A 162 -15.05 15.35 -3.97
C ALA A 162 -16.26 15.68 -4.86
N ARG A 163 -16.72 14.73 -5.67
CA ARG A 163 -17.91 14.88 -6.52
C ARG A 163 -19.19 14.87 -5.69
N GLU A 164 -19.34 13.89 -4.80
CA GLU A 164 -20.56 13.75 -3.98
C GLU A 164 -20.76 14.97 -3.08
N CYS A 165 -19.68 15.56 -2.55
CA CYS A 165 -19.77 16.76 -1.72
C CYS A 165 -20.14 18.04 -2.50
N GLN A 166 -20.24 17.98 -3.83
CA GLN A 166 -20.72 19.09 -4.68
C GLN A 166 -22.23 19.00 -4.97
N ASP A 167 -22.91 17.96 -4.49
CA ASP A 167 -24.37 17.84 -4.61
C ASP A 167 -25.06 19.06 -3.98
N GLU A 168 -26.05 19.62 -4.69
CA GLU A 168 -26.73 20.86 -4.32
C GLU A 168 -27.38 20.81 -2.93
N TYR A 169 -27.79 19.62 -2.48
CA TYR A 169 -28.44 19.44 -1.19
C TYR A 169 -27.47 19.45 -0.01
N ILE A 170 -26.20 19.10 -0.21
CA ILE A 170 -25.23 18.93 0.87
C ILE A 170 -24.01 19.85 0.74
N VAL A 171 -23.80 20.54 -0.39
CA VAL A 171 -22.62 21.38 -0.62
C VAL A 171 -22.40 22.45 0.46
N HIS A 172 -23.48 22.92 1.09
CA HIS A 172 -23.42 23.89 2.20
C HIS A 172 -22.73 23.33 3.46
N LEU A 173 -22.62 21.99 3.60
CA LEU A 173 -21.91 21.33 4.70
C LEU A 173 -20.39 21.32 4.45
N PHE A 174 -19.94 21.63 3.24
CA PHE A 174 -18.55 21.58 2.80
C PHE A 174 -18.04 22.95 2.30
N PRO A 175 -18.07 24.02 3.13
CA PRO A 175 -17.72 25.38 2.69
C PRO A 175 -16.28 25.52 2.17
N LEU A 176 -15.37 24.64 2.59
CA LEU A 176 -13.98 24.57 2.09
C LEU A 176 -13.78 23.47 1.04
N GLY A 177 -14.88 22.86 0.56
CA GLY A 177 -14.84 21.70 -0.34
C GLY A 177 -14.35 20.42 0.34
N TYR A 178 -14.23 19.34 -0.43
CA TYR A 178 -13.80 18.06 0.06
C TYR A 178 -12.74 17.45 -0.87
N ASN A 179 -11.48 17.82 -0.69
CA ASN A 179 -10.39 17.40 -1.56
C ASN A 179 -9.30 16.66 -0.78
N VAL A 180 -9.59 15.39 -0.42
CA VAL A 180 -8.70 14.56 0.39
C VAL A 180 -7.35 14.34 -0.29
N ALA A 181 -7.31 14.25 -1.62
CA ALA A 181 -6.06 14.07 -2.36
C ALA A 181 -5.12 15.27 -2.15
N LYS A 182 -5.66 16.48 -2.20
CA LYS A 182 -4.89 17.71 -1.95
C LYS A 182 -4.43 17.80 -0.49
N TRP A 183 -5.31 17.47 0.45
CA TRP A 183 -5.00 17.47 1.87
C TRP A 183 -3.95 16.43 2.26
N ALA A 184 -3.95 15.28 1.59
CA ALA A 184 -2.96 14.23 1.83
C ALA A 184 -1.58 14.57 1.25
N ALA A 185 -1.52 15.37 0.18
CA ALA A 185 -0.29 15.73 -0.51
C ALA A 185 0.56 16.74 0.27
N SER A 186 -0.07 17.61 1.09
CA SER A 186 0.63 18.68 1.80
C SER A 186 -0.14 19.14 3.04
N ASP A 187 0.55 19.23 4.17
CA ASP A 187 -0.03 19.78 5.41
C ASP A 187 -0.50 21.23 5.25
N ASN A 188 0.14 22.02 4.37
CA ASN A 188 -0.24 23.39 4.09
C ASN A 188 -1.60 23.51 3.36
N GLU A 189 -2.04 22.44 2.70
CA GLU A 189 -3.30 22.36 1.99
C GLU A 189 -4.43 21.74 2.82
N MET A 190 -4.08 21.23 4.00
CA MET A 190 -5.03 20.59 4.91
C MET A 190 -5.85 21.66 5.64
N PRO A 191 -7.19 21.56 5.66
CA PRO A 191 -8.03 22.47 6.41
C PRO A 191 -7.76 22.43 7.92
N GLY A 192 -8.17 23.51 8.59
CA GLY A 192 -8.05 23.58 10.05
C GLY A 192 -8.82 22.45 10.78
N ALA A 193 -8.40 22.18 12.02
CA ALA A 193 -8.94 21.09 12.85
C ALA A 193 -10.46 21.19 13.06
N GLU A 194 -11.01 22.41 13.18
CA GLU A 194 -12.43 22.62 13.36
C GLU A 194 -13.23 22.07 12.16
N TYR A 195 -12.80 22.38 10.95
CA TYR A 195 -13.43 21.87 9.72
C TYR A 195 -13.30 20.36 9.59
N LEU A 196 -12.08 19.82 9.76
CA LEU A 196 -11.84 18.38 9.65
C LEU A 196 -12.62 17.56 10.69
N ASN A 197 -12.85 18.11 11.88
CA ASN A 197 -13.59 17.44 12.95
C ASN A 197 -15.11 17.60 12.85
N SER A 198 -15.61 18.44 11.93
CA SER A 198 -17.03 18.51 11.68
C SER A 198 -17.59 17.15 11.28
N PRO A 199 -18.77 16.73 11.75
CA PRO A 199 -19.32 15.40 11.42
C PRO A 199 -19.45 15.14 9.92
N ALA A 200 -19.82 16.15 9.13
CA ALA A 200 -19.91 16.04 7.70
C ALA A 200 -18.59 15.65 7.02
N VAL A 201 -17.47 16.15 7.55
CA VAL A 201 -16.12 15.87 7.01
C VAL A 201 -15.49 14.64 7.65
N SER A 202 -15.58 14.50 8.97
CA SER A 202 -14.87 13.45 9.71
C SER A 202 -15.42 12.05 9.44
N MET A 203 -16.76 11.88 9.28
CA MET A 203 -17.34 10.57 9.03
C MET A 203 -16.92 9.96 7.69
N PRO A 204 -16.99 10.68 6.53
CA PRO A 204 -16.48 10.15 5.28
C PRO A 204 -14.96 9.87 5.31
N LEU A 205 -14.16 10.68 6.04
CA LEU A 205 -12.74 10.41 6.23
C LEU A 205 -12.48 9.10 6.98
N GLN A 206 -13.26 8.82 8.03
CA GLN A 206 -13.16 7.55 8.75
C GLN A 206 -13.53 6.37 7.85
N GLY A 207 -14.58 6.52 7.03
CA GLY A 207 -14.96 5.55 6.02
C GLY A 207 -13.83 5.27 5.03
N LEU A 208 -13.19 6.33 4.53
CA LEU A 208 -12.04 6.22 3.64
C LEU A 208 -10.87 5.44 4.28
N VAL A 209 -10.52 5.75 5.53
CA VAL A 209 -9.46 5.01 6.26
C VAL A 209 -9.79 3.51 6.33
N GLN A 210 -11.03 3.15 6.63
CA GLN A 210 -11.43 1.74 6.70
C GLN A 210 -11.34 1.06 5.33
N LEU A 211 -11.79 1.72 4.27
CA LEU A 211 -11.71 1.20 2.91
C LEU A 211 -10.27 1.01 2.44
N LEU A 212 -9.37 1.94 2.74
CA LEU A 212 -7.95 1.79 2.44
C LEU A 212 -7.32 0.61 3.18
N ARG A 213 -7.67 0.40 4.45
CA ARG A 213 -7.21 -0.78 5.22
C ARG A 213 -7.71 -2.09 4.61
N VAL A 214 -8.97 -2.15 4.16
CA VAL A 214 -9.51 -3.32 3.46
C VAL A 214 -8.76 -3.55 2.14
N ALA A 215 -8.48 -2.49 1.38
CA ALA A 215 -7.72 -2.59 0.14
C ALA A 215 -6.29 -3.09 0.39
N ILE A 216 -5.61 -2.60 1.43
CA ILE A 216 -4.30 -3.08 1.84
C ILE A 216 -4.36 -4.57 2.17
N LEU A 217 -5.30 -4.99 3.04
CA LEU A 217 -5.46 -6.39 3.41
C LEU A 217 -5.70 -7.29 2.20
N ALA A 218 -6.59 -6.89 1.29
CA ALA A 218 -6.87 -7.64 0.08
C ALA A 218 -5.60 -7.79 -0.77
N LYS A 219 -4.97 -6.67 -1.11
CA LYS A 219 -3.80 -6.65 -2.00
C LYS A 219 -2.58 -7.33 -1.39
N SER A 220 -2.31 -7.14 -0.11
CA SER A 220 -1.23 -7.83 0.60
C SER A 220 -1.46 -9.33 0.76
N SER A 221 -2.69 -9.81 0.58
CA SER A 221 -3.04 -11.23 0.57
C SER A 221 -3.22 -11.81 -0.85
N GLY A 222 -2.91 -11.03 -1.90
CA GLY A 222 -3.09 -11.46 -3.29
C GLY A 222 -4.55 -11.63 -3.72
N LEU A 223 -5.50 -11.04 -2.97
CA LEU A 223 -6.93 -11.15 -3.24
C LEU A 223 -7.48 -9.88 -3.89
N SER A 224 -8.51 -10.01 -4.71
CA SER A 224 -9.39 -8.88 -4.99
C SER A 224 -10.22 -8.54 -3.74
N ILE A 225 -10.69 -7.29 -3.63
CA ILE A 225 -11.59 -6.90 -2.52
C ILE A 225 -12.81 -7.81 -2.48
N GLY A 226 -13.39 -8.14 -3.64
CA GLY A 226 -14.54 -9.05 -3.72
C GLY A 226 -14.25 -10.48 -3.22
N GLN A 227 -13.06 -11.00 -3.49
CA GLN A 227 -12.62 -12.29 -2.95
C GLN A 227 -12.42 -12.23 -1.44
N LEU A 228 -11.76 -11.18 -0.94
CA LEU A 228 -11.56 -10.97 0.50
C LEU A 228 -12.91 -10.90 1.23
N LEU A 229 -13.88 -10.15 0.69
CA LEU A 229 -15.20 -10.00 1.31
C LEU A 229 -15.99 -11.29 1.39
N LYS A 230 -15.79 -12.22 0.45
CA LYS A 230 -16.39 -13.56 0.51
C LYS A 230 -15.84 -14.43 1.64
N GLN A 231 -14.66 -14.07 2.18
CA GLN A 231 -14.05 -14.78 3.30
C GLN A 231 -14.60 -14.32 4.66
N PHE A 232 -15.30 -13.19 4.71
CA PHE A 232 -15.90 -12.71 5.94
C PHE A 232 -17.24 -13.40 6.19
N THR A 233 -17.43 -13.89 7.43
CA THR A 233 -18.73 -14.37 7.92
C THR A 233 -19.49 -13.20 8.52
N GLY A 234 -20.66 -12.92 8.00
CA GLY A 234 -21.55 -11.88 8.49
C GLY A 234 -21.71 -10.70 7.52
N LYS A 235 -22.92 -10.15 7.48
CA LYS A 235 -23.23 -8.94 6.70
C LYS A 235 -22.95 -7.72 7.57
N VAL A 236 -22.02 -6.89 7.18
CA VAL A 236 -21.85 -5.56 7.77
C VAL A 236 -22.78 -4.62 7.02
N SER A 237 -23.90 -4.26 7.61
CA SER A 237 -25.02 -3.54 6.99
C SER A 237 -24.67 -2.15 6.42
N ASN A 238 -23.57 -1.54 6.86
CA ASN A 238 -23.18 -0.19 6.41
C ASN A 238 -22.05 -0.16 5.37
N LEU A 239 -21.35 -1.28 5.13
CA LEU A 239 -20.32 -1.36 4.10
C LEU A 239 -20.87 -1.80 2.73
N ASP A 240 -22.01 -2.45 2.70
CA ASP A 240 -22.57 -3.12 1.51
C ASP A 240 -22.87 -2.12 0.37
N SER A 241 -23.31 -0.90 0.68
CA SER A 241 -23.60 0.13 -0.32
C SER A 241 -22.32 0.74 -0.90
N THR A 242 -21.29 0.97 -0.08
CA THR A 242 -20.04 1.58 -0.51
C THR A 242 -19.14 0.57 -1.26
N LEU A 243 -19.21 -0.70 -0.89
CA LEU A 243 -18.45 -1.78 -1.54
C LEU A 243 -19.05 -2.21 -2.88
N LYS A 244 -20.37 -2.13 -3.06
CA LYS A 244 -21.02 -2.35 -4.37
C LYS A 244 -20.52 -1.36 -5.42
N LEU A 245 -20.17 -0.14 -5.03
CA LEU A 245 -19.57 0.85 -5.93
C LEU A 245 -18.14 0.49 -6.37
N MET A 246 -17.39 -0.28 -5.58
CA MET A 246 -16.01 -0.69 -5.88
C MET A 246 -15.92 -1.94 -6.75
N THR A 247 -16.98 -2.77 -6.83
CA THR A 247 -16.97 -4.05 -7.56
C THR A 247 -17.56 -3.97 -8.96
N HIS A 248 -18.09 -2.81 -9.37
CA HIS A 248 -18.76 -2.61 -10.67
C HIS A 248 -17.95 -1.78 -11.69
N ASN A 249 -16.65 -1.53 -11.44
CA ASN A 249 -15.75 -0.92 -12.42
C ASN A 249 -14.59 -1.81 -12.77
#